data_ad48316f92cd47a56db864359fbe6327
#
_entry.id   ad48316f92cd47a56db864359fbe6327
#
_cell.length_a   1.000
_cell.length_b   1.000
_cell.length_c   1.000
_cell.angle_alpha   90.00
_cell.angle_beta   90.00
_cell.angle_gamma   90.00
#
_symmetry.space_group_name_H-M   'P 1'
#
loop_
_entity.id
_entity.type
_entity.pdbx_description
1 polymer ?
#
loop_
_entity_poly.entity_id
_entity_poly.type
_entity_poly.pdbx_seq_one_letter_code
_entity_poly.pdbx_strand_id
1 'polypeptide(L)'
;LKGVWGIGFLFLLVIGGIYTGFFVPTYAGAVGAFGAFLIVVAKRRLTKATTLNTFKDAGVTTSVIFIIVIGGIIFARYLTYTGIIADVSQFLLSLELNKYTYLFAFAVIYLILGMLIDPIAIMVITLPVMYPILIGVGFDPIWLGVIAIKLAEISLITPPVGLNVYVVRSASPVSYTH
;
A
#
# COMPACT_ATOMS: atom_id res chain seq x y z
N LEU A 1 13.76 0.32 -27.37
CA LEU A 1 13.72 1.65 -26.70
C LEU A 1 12.51 2.49 -27.09
N LYS A 2 12.02 2.44 -28.36
CA LYS A 2 10.84 3.24 -28.82
C LYS A 2 9.50 2.89 -28.14
N GLY A 3 9.38 1.72 -27.48
CA GLY A 3 8.15 1.32 -26.74
C GLY A 3 8.10 1.76 -25.27
N VAL A 4 9.26 2.03 -24.67
CA VAL A 4 9.40 2.22 -23.20
C VAL A 4 9.48 3.70 -22.80
N TRP A 5 9.67 4.62 -23.77
CA TRP A 5 9.85 6.04 -23.49
C TRP A 5 8.70 6.66 -22.65
N GLY A 6 7.47 6.18 -22.87
CA GLY A 6 6.30 6.67 -22.13
C GLY A 6 6.35 6.36 -20.64
N ILE A 7 6.89 5.17 -20.27
CA ILE A 7 7.07 4.79 -18.87
C ILE A 7 8.16 5.67 -18.24
N GLY A 8 9.28 5.86 -18.93
CA GLY A 8 10.36 6.74 -18.48
C GLY A 8 9.90 8.18 -18.28
N PHE A 9 9.11 8.69 -19.23
CA PHE A 9 8.52 10.03 -19.13
C PHE A 9 7.59 10.16 -17.91
N LEU A 10 6.68 9.21 -17.70
CA LEU A 10 5.77 9.22 -16.54
C LEU A 10 6.55 9.13 -15.22
N PHE A 11 7.56 8.27 -15.17
CA PHE A 11 8.41 8.16 -14.00
C PHE A 11 9.11 9.48 -13.67
N LEU A 12 9.74 10.11 -14.65
CA LEU A 12 10.39 11.41 -14.49
C LEU A 12 9.41 12.51 -14.13
N LEU A 13 8.23 12.53 -14.74
CA LEU A 13 7.18 13.50 -14.46
C LEU A 13 6.72 13.41 -13.01
N VAL A 14 6.39 12.20 -12.53
CA VAL A 14 5.83 11.98 -11.19
C VAL A 14 6.92 12.11 -10.14
N ILE A 15 7.98 11.35 -10.26
CA ILE A 15 9.07 11.34 -9.27
C ILE A 15 9.83 12.67 -9.29
N GLY A 16 10.17 13.17 -10.47
CA GLY A 16 10.81 14.48 -10.62
C GLY A 16 9.99 15.62 -10.03
N GLY A 17 8.67 15.63 -10.27
CA GLY A 17 7.77 16.64 -9.74
C GLY A 17 7.66 16.61 -8.21
N ILE A 18 7.69 15.43 -7.59
CA ILE A 18 7.71 15.28 -6.12
C ILE A 18 9.05 15.79 -5.56
N TYR A 19 10.17 15.34 -6.11
CA TYR A 19 11.50 15.69 -5.59
C TYR A 19 11.86 17.17 -5.81
N THR A 20 11.35 17.80 -6.87
CA THR A 20 11.51 19.24 -7.09
C THR A 20 10.54 20.08 -6.26
N GLY A 21 9.59 19.46 -5.55
CA GLY A 21 8.58 20.15 -4.75
C GLY A 21 7.48 20.83 -5.58
N PHE A 22 7.37 20.51 -6.88
CA PHE A 22 6.36 21.09 -7.75
C PHE A 22 4.93 20.71 -7.33
N PHE A 23 4.77 19.51 -6.78
CA PHE A 23 3.53 19.05 -6.16
C PHE A 23 3.81 18.03 -5.06
N VAL A 24 2.88 17.92 -4.11
CA VAL A 24 2.96 16.95 -3.02
C VAL A 24 2.57 15.54 -3.52
N PRO A 25 3.05 14.47 -2.86
CA PRO A 25 2.76 13.08 -3.26
C PRO A 25 1.28 12.76 -3.47
N THR A 26 0.38 13.44 -2.76
CA THR A 26 -1.08 13.27 -2.89
C THR A 26 -1.60 13.59 -4.29
N TYR A 27 -0.96 14.54 -4.99
CA TYR A 27 -1.33 14.90 -6.37
C TYR A 27 -0.63 14.05 -7.44
N ALA A 28 0.34 13.23 -7.04
CA ALA A 28 1.13 12.42 -7.97
C ALA A 28 0.27 11.48 -8.83
N GLY A 29 -0.79 10.90 -8.23
CA GLY A 29 -1.73 10.06 -8.94
C GLY A 29 -2.48 10.80 -10.06
N ALA A 30 -2.95 12.02 -9.79
CA ALA A 30 -3.66 12.84 -10.77
C ALA A 30 -2.72 13.29 -11.91
N VAL A 31 -1.50 13.72 -11.56
CA VAL A 31 -0.47 14.11 -12.54
C VAL A 31 -0.05 12.93 -13.40
N GLY A 32 0.15 11.76 -12.80
CA GLY A 32 0.48 10.52 -13.51
C GLY A 32 -0.65 10.08 -14.46
N ALA A 33 -1.91 10.12 -14.00
CA ALA A 33 -3.07 9.80 -14.81
C ALA A 33 -3.22 10.77 -16.00
N PHE A 34 -3.03 12.06 -15.77
CA PHE A 34 -3.05 13.07 -16.83
C PHE A 34 -1.92 12.86 -17.84
N GLY A 35 -0.70 12.59 -17.36
CA GLY A 35 0.44 12.26 -18.20
C GLY A 35 0.21 11.01 -19.05
N ALA A 36 -0.36 9.96 -18.46
CA ALA A 36 -0.73 8.74 -19.17
C ALA A 36 -1.79 9.00 -20.24
N PHE A 37 -2.80 9.81 -19.92
CA PHE A 37 -3.82 10.23 -20.87
C PHE A 37 -3.19 10.96 -22.08
N LEU A 38 -2.29 11.91 -21.84
CA LEU A 38 -1.59 12.62 -22.92
C LEU A 38 -0.80 11.66 -23.82
N ILE A 39 -0.14 10.65 -23.26
CA ILE A 39 0.60 9.65 -24.04
C ILE A 39 -0.36 8.84 -24.93
N VAL A 40 -1.53 8.44 -24.41
CA VAL A 40 -2.53 7.67 -25.16
C VAL A 40 -3.09 8.51 -26.32
N VAL A 41 -3.37 9.80 -26.08
CA VAL A 41 -3.78 10.75 -27.11
C VAL A 41 -2.69 10.89 -28.18
N ALA A 42 -1.45 11.13 -27.78
CA ALA A 42 -0.31 11.28 -28.69
C ALA A 42 -0.07 10.02 -29.55
N LYS A 43 -0.30 8.85 -28.98
CA LYS A 43 -0.23 7.56 -29.70
C LYS A 43 -1.47 7.27 -30.57
N ARG A 44 -2.46 8.17 -30.60
CA ARG A 44 -3.71 8.02 -31.33
C ARG A 44 -4.45 6.71 -31.02
N ARG A 45 -4.34 6.21 -29.80
CA ARG A 45 -4.99 4.99 -29.33
C ARG A 45 -6.24 5.24 -28.48
N LEU A 46 -6.69 6.48 -28.39
CA LEU A 46 -7.90 6.86 -27.67
C LEU A 46 -9.13 6.45 -28.46
N THR A 47 -9.87 5.46 -27.97
CA THR A 47 -11.18 5.08 -28.51
C THR A 47 -12.24 5.23 -27.42
N LYS A 48 -13.52 5.44 -27.80
CA LYS A 48 -14.61 5.52 -26.82
C LYS A 48 -14.68 4.28 -25.93
N ALA A 49 -14.47 3.10 -26.49
CA ALA A 49 -14.48 1.84 -25.74
C ALA A 49 -13.32 1.79 -24.74
N THR A 50 -12.09 2.12 -25.16
CA THR A 50 -10.93 2.14 -24.27
C THR A 50 -11.13 3.13 -23.13
N THR A 51 -11.61 4.34 -23.42
CA THR A 51 -11.85 5.36 -22.41
C THR A 51 -12.91 4.92 -21.41
N LEU A 52 -14.05 4.41 -21.89
CA LEU A 52 -15.12 3.94 -21.01
C LEU A 52 -14.68 2.78 -20.11
N ASN A 53 -13.96 1.81 -20.66
CA ASN A 53 -13.42 0.69 -19.90
C ASN A 53 -12.42 1.16 -18.84
N THR A 54 -11.50 2.08 -19.18
CA THR A 54 -10.55 2.65 -18.23
C THR A 54 -11.26 3.34 -17.06
N PHE A 55 -12.29 4.16 -17.33
CA PHE A 55 -13.07 4.79 -16.26
C PHE A 55 -13.85 3.79 -15.42
N LYS A 56 -14.41 2.75 -16.05
CA LYS A 56 -15.10 1.68 -15.33
C LYS A 56 -14.15 0.93 -14.41
N ASP A 57 -12.99 0.52 -14.91
CA ASP A 57 -11.99 -0.23 -14.14
C ASP A 57 -11.43 0.62 -12.99
N ALA A 58 -11.14 1.91 -13.26
CA ALA A 58 -10.72 2.85 -12.22
C ALA A 58 -11.82 3.04 -11.15
N GLY A 59 -13.09 3.18 -11.58
CA GLY A 59 -14.22 3.30 -10.67
C GLY A 59 -14.41 2.08 -9.78
N VAL A 60 -14.32 0.88 -10.34
CA VAL A 60 -14.40 -0.38 -9.57
C VAL A 60 -13.26 -0.47 -8.56
N THR A 61 -12.02 -0.26 -9.01
CA THR A 61 -10.84 -0.33 -8.14
C THR A 61 -10.94 0.70 -7.01
N THR A 62 -11.30 1.93 -7.32
CA THR A 62 -11.47 2.98 -6.31
C THR A 62 -12.56 2.63 -5.32
N SER A 63 -13.70 2.09 -5.78
CA SER A 63 -14.80 1.67 -4.91
C SER A 63 -14.38 0.56 -3.94
N VAL A 64 -13.62 -0.42 -4.40
CA VAL A 64 -13.09 -1.50 -3.55
C VAL A 64 -12.17 -0.92 -2.47
N ILE A 65 -11.25 -0.02 -2.84
CA ILE A 65 -10.36 0.63 -1.88
C ILE A 65 -11.16 1.42 -0.84
N PHE A 66 -12.16 2.20 -1.26
CA PHE A 66 -12.99 2.96 -0.31
C PHE A 66 -13.78 2.07 0.64
N ILE A 67 -14.32 0.94 0.17
CA ILE A 67 -15.03 -0.02 1.03
C ILE A 67 -14.09 -0.57 2.11
N ILE A 68 -12.86 -0.95 1.73
CA ILE A 68 -11.84 -1.43 2.67
C ILE A 68 -11.50 -0.35 3.70
N VAL A 69 -11.25 0.87 3.25
CA VAL A 69 -10.89 1.99 4.15
C VAL A 69 -12.03 2.32 5.10
N ILE A 70 -13.26 2.41 4.61
CA ILE A 70 -14.45 2.69 5.45
C ILE A 70 -14.65 1.57 6.47
N GLY A 71 -14.59 0.31 6.03
CA GLY A 71 -14.69 -0.85 6.92
C GLY A 71 -13.63 -0.83 8.02
N GLY A 72 -12.39 -0.50 7.65
CA GLY A 72 -11.30 -0.39 8.61
C GLY A 72 -11.44 0.78 9.58
N ILE A 73 -11.95 1.93 9.13
CA ILE A 73 -12.24 3.06 10.04
C ILE A 73 -13.31 2.66 11.05
N ILE A 74 -14.37 1.98 10.60
CA ILE A 74 -15.43 1.48 11.50
C ILE A 74 -14.83 0.48 12.50
N PHE A 75 -14.01 -0.46 12.03
CA PHE A 75 -13.33 -1.44 12.87
C PHE A 75 -12.41 -0.77 13.89
N ALA A 76 -11.57 0.17 13.48
CA ALA A 76 -10.69 0.93 14.37
C ALA A 76 -11.48 1.69 15.45
N ARG A 77 -12.59 2.31 15.07
CA ARG A 77 -13.51 2.97 16.01
C ARG A 77 -14.11 1.98 17.01
N TYR A 78 -14.59 0.84 16.53
CA TYR A 78 -15.12 -0.22 17.39
C TYR A 78 -14.08 -0.66 18.43
N LEU A 79 -12.86 -0.97 18.00
CA LEU A 79 -11.78 -1.37 18.90
C LEU A 79 -11.44 -0.29 19.94
N THR A 80 -11.50 0.99 19.54
CA THR A 80 -11.27 2.11 20.46
C THR A 80 -12.39 2.24 21.50
N TYR A 81 -13.66 2.13 21.07
CA TYR A 81 -14.81 2.23 21.97
C TYR A 81 -14.93 1.05 22.94
N THR A 82 -14.52 -0.13 22.54
CA THR A 82 -14.53 -1.33 23.42
C THR A 82 -13.40 -1.32 24.43
N GLY A 83 -12.39 -0.44 24.30
CA GLY A 83 -11.22 -0.41 25.17
C GLY A 83 -10.19 -1.49 24.89
N ILE A 84 -10.45 -2.42 23.97
CA ILE A 84 -9.55 -3.55 23.64
C ILE A 84 -8.14 -3.07 23.32
N ILE A 85 -8.01 -1.96 22.60
CA ILE A 85 -6.68 -1.41 22.26
C ILE A 85 -5.92 -1.03 23.53
N ALA A 86 -6.59 -0.39 24.49
CA ALA A 86 -5.98 0.02 25.74
C ALA A 86 -5.56 -1.20 26.57
N ASP A 87 -6.45 -2.19 26.70
CA ASP A 87 -6.19 -3.42 27.48
C ASP A 87 -5.03 -4.23 26.88
N VAL A 88 -5.04 -4.44 25.56
CA VAL A 88 -3.95 -5.14 24.85
C VAL A 88 -2.64 -4.38 24.97
N SER A 89 -2.67 -3.05 24.79
CA SER A 89 -1.47 -2.22 24.91
C SER A 89 -0.90 -2.29 26.34
N GLN A 90 -1.76 -2.16 27.36
CA GLN A 90 -1.32 -2.24 28.75
C GLN A 90 -0.77 -3.62 29.11
N PHE A 91 -1.43 -4.68 28.67
CA PHE A 91 -0.93 -6.04 28.86
C PHE A 91 0.43 -6.25 28.20
N LEU A 92 0.59 -5.86 26.93
CA LEU A 92 1.86 -6.01 26.22
C LEU A 92 2.96 -5.17 26.86
N LEU A 93 2.69 -3.93 27.23
CA LEU A 93 3.68 -3.05 27.87
C LEU A 93 4.08 -3.55 29.27
N SER A 94 3.18 -4.25 29.99
CA SER A 94 3.48 -4.85 31.30
C SER A 94 4.48 -6.03 31.22
N LEU A 95 4.71 -6.57 30.03
CA LEU A 95 5.72 -7.63 29.81
C LEU A 95 7.15 -7.10 29.83
N GLU A 96 7.34 -5.77 29.84
CA GLU A 96 8.65 -5.07 29.91
C GLU A 96 9.69 -5.61 28.91
N LEU A 97 9.22 -6.06 27.74
CA LEU A 97 10.11 -6.61 26.71
C LEU A 97 10.94 -5.49 26.07
N ASN A 98 12.07 -5.88 25.48
CA ASN A 98 12.86 -4.94 24.68
C ASN A 98 12.01 -4.40 23.51
N LYS A 99 12.09 -3.09 23.24
CA LYS A 99 11.34 -2.45 22.17
C LYS A 99 11.47 -3.13 20.81
N TYR A 100 12.63 -3.69 20.50
CA TYR A 100 12.85 -4.43 19.25
C TYR A 100 12.12 -5.78 19.21
N THR A 101 11.77 -6.36 20.34
CA THR A 101 10.93 -7.58 20.41
C THR A 101 9.51 -7.28 19.96
N TYR A 102 8.94 -6.16 20.38
CA TYR A 102 7.62 -5.71 19.89
C TYR A 102 7.64 -5.45 18.39
N LEU A 103 8.70 -4.78 17.90
CA LEU A 103 8.85 -4.52 16.48
C LEU A 103 8.97 -5.83 15.66
N PHE A 104 9.74 -6.78 16.15
CA PHE A 104 9.91 -8.09 15.51
C PHE A 104 8.59 -8.87 15.47
N ALA A 105 7.86 -8.92 16.58
CA ALA A 105 6.54 -9.55 16.64
C ALA A 105 5.57 -8.90 15.65
N PHE A 106 5.58 -7.58 15.55
CA PHE A 106 4.82 -6.81 14.58
C PHE A 106 5.21 -7.17 13.14
N ALA A 107 6.50 -7.20 12.84
CA ALA A 107 6.99 -7.57 11.52
C ALA A 107 6.55 -8.98 11.11
N VAL A 108 6.60 -9.95 12.01
CA VAL A 108 6.14 -11.31 11.76
C VAL A 108 4.64 -11.35 11.46
N ILE A 109 3.83 -10.65 12.26
CA ILE A 109 2.38 -10.55 12.02
C ILE A 109 2.09 -9.93 10.65
N TYR A 110 2.81 -8.84 10.31
CA TYR A 110 2.65 -8.16 9.02
C TYR A 110 3.00 -9.08 7.84
N LEU A 111 4.11 -9.81 7.96
CA LEU A 111 4.51 -10.74 6.91
C LEU A 111 3.49 -11.86 6.73
N ILE A 112 3.01 -12.48 7.83
CA ILE A 112 2.01 -13.55 7.76
C ILE A 112 0.69 -13.05 7.16
N LEU A 113 0.17 -11.93 7.63
CA LEU A 113 -1.06 -11.35 7.12
C LEU A 113 -0.90 -10.89 5.67
N GLY A 114 0.23 -10.29 5.34
CA GLY A 114 0.49 -9.76 4.02
C GLY A 114 0.70 -10.81 2.93
N MET A 115 0.99 -12.03 3.30
CA MET A 115 0.96 -13.17 2.36
C MET A 115 -0.46 -13.48 1.85
N LEU A 116 -1.50 -13.08 2.60
CA LEU A 116 -2.89 -13.48 2.39
C LEU A 116 -3.81 -12.30 2.05
N ILE A 117 -3.48 -11.10 2.51
CA ILE A 117 -4.36 -9.94 2.51
C ILE A 117 -3.69 -8.77 1.77
N ASP A 118 -4.50 -7.94 1.14
CA ASP A 118 -4.05 -6.70 0.49
C ASP A 118 -3.36 -5.73 1.46
N PRO A 119 -2.30 -5.01 1.04
CA PRO A 119 -1.54 -4.10 1.90
C PRO A 119 -2.35 -3.00 2.57
N ILE A 120 -3.34 -2.45 1.86
CA ILE A 120 -4.21 -1.40 2.41
C ILE A 120 -5.05 -1.99 3.54
N ALA A 121 -5.63 -3.18 3.32
CA ALA A 121 -6.43 -3.86 4.32
C ALA A 121 -5.60 -4.22 5.56
N ILE A 122 -4.37 -4.71 5.40
CA ILE A 122 -3.48 -5.01 6.53
C ILE A 122 -3.22 -3.74 7.35
N MET A 123 -2.81 -2.66 6.69
CA MET A 123 -2.51 -1.40 7.38
C MET A 123 -3.71 -0.87 8.15
N VAL A 124 -4.89 -0.89 7.54
CA VAL A 124 -6.12 -0.39 8.17
C VAL A 124 -6.55 -1.22 9.37
N ILE A 125 -6.34 -2.55 9.33
CA ILE A 125 -6.71 -3.45 10.43
C ILE A 125 -5.68 -3.42 11.55
N THR A 126 -4.39 -3.40 11.23
CA THR A 126 -3.33 -3.62 12.23
C THR A 126 -2.82 -2.34 12.88
N LEU A 127 -2.73 -1.22 12.13
CA LEU A 127 -2.18 0.02 12.67
C LEU A 127 -2.92 0.55 13.91
N PRO A 128 -4.26 0.50 14.00
CA PRO A 128 -4.95 0.98 15.21
C PRO A 128 -4.51 0.28 16.49
N VAL A 129 -4.09 -0.98 16.41
CA VAL A 129 -3.62 -1.76 17.57
C VAL A 129 -2.11 -1.59 17.79
N MET A 130 -1.34 -1.71 16.73
CA MET A 130 0.12 -1.76 16.82
C MET A 130 0.78 -0.40 17.03
N TYR A 131 0.20 0.67 16.44
CA TYR A 131 0.74 2.01 16.51
C TYR A 131 0.86 2.53 17.95
N PRO A 132 -0.19 2.51 18.80
CA PRO A 132 -0.08 2.98 20.16
C PRO A 132 0.94 2.17 21.00
N ILE A 133 1.07 0.87 20.76
CA ILE A 133 2.05 0.01 21.46
C ILE A 133 3.47 0.43 21.09
N LEU A 134 3.77 0.57 19.80
CA LEU A 134 5.11 0.89 19.32
C LEU A 134 5.53 2.33 19.66
N ILE A 135 4.60 3.27 19.66
CA ILE A 135 4.85 4.62 20.18
C ILE A 135 5.11 4.58 21.69
N GLY A 136 4.33 3.80 22.44
CA GLY A 136 4.50 3.64 23.89
C GLY A 136 5.89 3.12 24.29
N VAL A 137 6.52 2.28 23.47
CA VAL A 137 7.91 1.80 23.70
C VAL A 137 8.97 2.71 23.07
N GLY A 138 8.60 3.89 22.53
CA GLY A 138 9.51 4.95 22.14
C GLY A 138 10.01 4.92 20.68
N PHE A 139 9.25 4.36 19.76
CA PHE A 139 9.53 4.51 18.33
C PHE A 139 8.99 5.83 17.77
N ASP A 140 9.70 6.39 16.79
CA ASP A 140 9.25 7.58 16.07
C ASP A 140 8.04 7.26 15.16
N PRO A 141 6.99 8.10 15.13
CA PRO A 141 5.78 7.89 14.35
C PRO A 141 6.01 7.79 12.83
N ILE A 142 6.89 8.65 12.30
CA ILE A 142 7.18 8.69 10.86
C ILE A 142 7.95 7.44 10.46
N TRP A 143 8.94 7.09 11.27
CA TRP A 143 9.74 5.89 11.07
C TRP A 143 8.86 4.62 11.08
N LEU A 144 7.90 4.52 12.01
CA LEU A 144 6.95 3.40 12.07
C LEU A 144 6.09 3.32 10.80
N GLY A 145 5.62 4.46 10.29
CA GLY A 145 4.88 4.51 9.04
C GLY A 145 5.69 3.96 7.86
N VAL A 146 6.96 4.35 7.75
CA VAL A 146 7.85 3.84 6.71
C VAL A 146 8.07 2.33 6.85
N ILE A 147 8.32 1.84 8.06
CA ILE A 147 8.51 0.40 8.32
C ILE A 147 7.25 -0.40 8.00
N ALA A 148 6.06 0.09 8.40
CA ALA A 148 4.79 -0.58 8.10
C ALA A 148 4.57 -0.73 6.59
N ILE A 149 4.82 0.33 5.81
CA ILE A 149 4.73 0.28 4.35
C ILE A 149 5.74 -0.72 3.78
N LYS A 150 6.99 -0.69 4.24
CA LYS A 150 8.03 -1.62 3.77
C LYS A 150 7.71 -3.08 4.09
N LEU A 151 7.19 -3.36 5.27
CA LEU A 151 6.74 -4.71 5.64
C LEU A 151 5.57 -5.17 4.76
N ALA A 152 4.62 -4.30 4.48
CA ALA A 152 3.51 -4.59 3.57
C ALA A 152 4.01 -4.87 2.13
N GLU A 153 4.99 -4.10 1.62
CA GLU A 153 5.60 -4.35 0.32
C GLU A 153 6.37 -5.68 0.26
N ILE A 154 7.16 -5.98 1.31
CA ILE A 154 7.92 -7.24 1.41
C ILE A 154 6.95 -8.43 1.44
N SER A 155 5.84 -8.31 2.14
CA SER A 155 4.85 -9.37 2.24
C SER A 155 4.21 -9.73 0.89
N LEU A 156 4.06 -8.75 -0.02
CA LEU A 156 3.54 -8.96 -1.38
C LEU A 156 4.43 -9.82 -2.29
N ILE A 157 5.71 -9.92 -1.98
CA ILE A 157 6.65 -10.78 -2.74
C ILE A 157 6.94 -12.08 -2.02
N THR A 158 6.44 -12.24 -0.77
CA THR A 158 6.73 -13.40 0.07
C THR A 158 5.74 -14.55 -0.23
N PRO A 159 6.21 -15.80 -0.43
CA PRO A 159 5.33 -16.95 -0.55
C PRO A 159 4.44 -17.12 0.71
N PRO A 160 3.22 -17.72 0.59
CA PRO A 160 2.75 -18.60 -0.48
C PRO A 160 2.05 -17.91 -1.65
N VAL A 161 1.50 -16.69 -1.50
CA VAL A 161 0.75 -16.05 -2.58
C VAL A 161 1.64 -15.17 -3.45
N GLY A 162 2.36 -14.20 -2.84
CA GLY A 162 3.26 -13.31 -3.57
C GLY A 162 2.56 -12.56 -4.71
N LEU A 163 1.58 -11.71 -4.40
CA LEU A 163 0.74 -11.03 -5.41
C LEU A 163 1.54 -10.35 -6.51
N ASN A 164 2.66 -9.71 -6.17
CA ASN A 164 3.53 -9.06 -7.15
C ASN A 164 4.19 -10.07 -8.09
N VAL A 165 4.55 -11.26 -7.58
CA VAL A 165 5.11 -12.35 -8.41
C VAL A 165 4.06 -12.86 -9.39
N TYR A 166 2.79 -12.94 -8.97
CA TYR A 166 1.68 -13.32 -9.83
C TYR A 166 1.43 -12.31 -10.96
N VAL A 167 1.48 -11.02 -10.64
CA VAL A 167 1.32 -9.94 -11.63
C VAL A 167 2.46 -9.96 -12.65
N VAL A 168 3.71 -10.09 -12.21
CA VAL A 168 4.87 -10.19 -13.11
C VAL A 168 4.76 -11.41 -14.01
N ARG A 169 4.34 -12.56 -13.46
CA ARG A 169 4.12 -13.78 -14.24
C ARG A 169 3.05 -13.61 -15.33
N SER A 170 1.94 -12.95 -15.00
CA SER A 170 0.86 -12.73 -15.97
C SER A 170 1.30 -11.86 -17.16
N ALA A 171 2.29 -11.01 -16.95
CA ALA A 171 2.87 -10.13 -17.96
C ALA A 171 4.11 -10.74 -18.70
N SER A 172 4.65 -11.82 -18.18
CA SER A 172 5.87 -12.47 -18.72
C SER A 172 5.59 -13.93 -19.09
N PRO A 173 6.10 -14.43 -20.25
CA PRO A 173 5.94 -15.83 -20.65
C PRO A 173 6.80 -16.81 -19.85
N VAL A 174 7.37 -16.42 -18.72
CA VAL A 174 8.29 -17.23 -17.90
C VAL A 174 7.53 -18.13 -16.92
N SER A 175 7.96 -19.38 -16.80
CA SER A 175 7.41 -20.35 -15.85
C SER A 175 7.80 -20.00 -14.41
N TYR A 176 6.98 -20.42 -13.43
CA TYR A 176 7.23 -20.20 -11.98
C TYR A 176 8.50 -20.89 -11.46
N THR A 177 9.11 -21.76 -12.26
CA THR A 177 10.29 -22.57 -11.90
C THR A 177 11.62 -21.98 -12.36
N HIS A 178 11.59 -20.77 -12.89
CA HIS A 178 12.81 -20.05 -13.32
C HIS A 178 12.84 -18.67 -12.62
#